data_ddc92b167e5479df2a489197715dce78
#
_entry.id   ddc92b167e5479df2a489197715dce78
#
_cell.length_a   1.000
_cell.length_b   1.000
_cell.length_c   1.000
_cell.angle_alpha   90.00
_cell.angle_beta   90.00
_cell.angle_gamma   90.00
#
_symmetry.space_group_name_H-M   'P 1'
#
loop_
_entity.id
_entity.type
_entity.pdbx_description
1 polymer ?
#
loop_
_entity_poly.entity_id
_entity_poly.type
_entity_poly.pdbx_seq_one_letter_code
_entity_poly.pdbx_strand_id
1 'polypeptide(L)'
;MLYRRFEQLIDIFREAPTPAPPSTVWAFYLYYLRQVWPVFAALLVVGLIAALIEVSLFSYLSTLIDLTQGTPNTDFFKVHSGELIWMAVVALLLRPIFGALHDLLVHQTISPGMTSLIRWQNHSYVLKQSLNFFQNDFAGRIAQRIMQTGNSLRDSAVQAVDALWHVLIYAISSLVLFAEADWRLMIPLLTWVVLYIGALYYFVPRVKERSVVSSDARSKLMGRIV
;
A
#
# COMPACT_ATOMS: atom_id res chain seq x y z
N MET A 1 2.56 -23.21 10.44
CA MET A 1 3.92 -23.13 9.83
C MET A 1 4.03 -22.03 8.78
N LEU A 2 3.01 -21.78 7.96
CA LEU A 2 3.03 -20.76 6.89
C LEU A 2 3.29 -19.34 7.43
N TYR A 3 2.49 -18.87 8.38
CA TYR A 3 2.59 -17.54 8.99
C TYR A 3 4.00 -17.23 9.52
N ARG A 4 4.63 -18.20 10.20
CA ARG A 4 5.98 -18.03 10.75
C ARG A 4 7.04 -17.76 9.67
N ARG A 5 6.86 -18.27 8.45
CA ARG A 5 7.76 -17.98 7.33
C ARG A 5 7.63 -16.52 6.86
N PHE A 6 6.41 -15.99 6.85
CA PHE A 6 6.18 -14.59 6.49
C PHE A 6 6.75 -13.63 7.55
N GLU A 7 6.60 -13.95 8.84
CA GLU A 7 7.18 -13.15 9.94
C GLU A 7 8.71 -13.07 9.86
N GLN A 8 9.36 -14.12 9.38
CA GLN A 8 10.82 -14.22 9.28
C GLN A 8 11.44 -13.55 8.05
N LEU A 9 10.62 -13.02 7.13
CA LEU A 9 11.13 -12.32 5.93
C LEU A 9 11.81 -10.99 6.26
N ILE A 10 11.50 -10.38 7.41
CA ILE A 10 12.15 -9.17 7.89
C ILE A 10 12.89 -9.49 9.19
N ASP A 11 14.20 -9.30 9.19
CA ASP A 11 15.01 -9.39 10.40
C ASP A 11 14.84 -8.11 11.22
N ILE A 12 14.06 -8.22 12.30
CA ILE A 12 13.74 -7.12 13.23
C ILE A 12 14.93 -6.64 14.03
N PHE A 13 15.92 -7.49 14.26
CA PHE A 13 17.12 -7.16 15.04
C PHE A 13 18.30 -6.74 14.18
N ARG A 14 18.08 -6.53 12.88
CA ARG A 14 19.10 -6.06 11.96
C ARG A 14 19.73 -4.77 12.46
N GLU A 15 21.06 -4.74 12.48
CA GLU A 15 21.82 -3.55 12.83
C GLU A 15 21.54 -2.38 11.87
N ALA A 16 21.54 -1.17 12.43
CA ALA A 16 21.36 0.04 11.66
C ALA A 16 22.54 0.24 10.68
N PRO A 17 22.30 0.50 9.38
CA PRO A 17 23.38 0.70 8.41
C PRO A 17 24.26 1.91 8.71
N THR A 18 23.75 2.88 9.45
CA THR A 18 24.48 4.10 9.85
C THR A 18 24.33 4.35 11.35
N PRO A 19 25.33 4.99 12.01
CA PRO A 19 25.29 5.27 13.45
C PRO A 19 24.11 6.15 13.87
N ALA A 20 23.64 7.03 12.97
CA ALA A 20 22.50 7.90 13.20
C ALA A 20 21.53 7.82 12.01
N PRO A 21 20.20 7.84 12.26
CA PRO A 21 19.21 7.91 11.19
C PRO A 21 19.30 9.27 10.46
N PRO A 22 18.95 9.32 9.16
CA PRO A 22 18.97 10.57 8.40
C PRO A 22 18.01 11.61 8.97
N SER A 23 18.39 12.90 8.87
CA SER A 23 17.63 14.03 9.43
C SER A 23 16.47 14.49 8.52
N THR A 24 16.53 14.22 7.20
CA THR A 24 15.48 14.62 6.27
C THR A 24 14.42 13.54 6.15
N VAL A 25 13.16 13.95 6.03
CA VAL A 25 12.01 13.03 5.96
C VAL A 25 12.16 12.01 4.83
N TRP A 26 12.50 12.45 3.62
CA TRP A 26 12.67 11.55 2.46
C TRP A 26 13.82 10.57 2.62
N ALA A 27 14.97 11.03 3.13
CA ALA A 27 16.10 10.15 3.37
C ALA A 27 15.78 9.13 4.48
N PHE A 28 14.99 9.53 5.49
CA PHE A 28 14.53 8.65 6.55
C PHE A 28 13.59 7.55 6.03
N TYR A 29 12.64 7.90 5.15
CA TYR A 29 11.79 6.91 4.48
C TYR A 29 12.61 5.93 3.64
N LEU A 30 13.49 6.44 2.77
CA LEU A 30 14.33 5.62 1.91
C LEU A 30 15.30 4.73 2.69
N TYR A 31 15.79 5.21 3.83
CA TYR A 31 16.67 4.46 4.71
C TYR A 31 16.03 3.15 5.21
N TYR A 32 14.77 3.20 5.65
CA TYR A 32 14.05 2.01 6.08
C TYR A 32 13.52 1.18 4.91
N LEU A 33 12.99 1.81 3.86
CA LEU A 33 12.50 1.11 2.67
C LEU A 33 13.59 0.27 1.99
N ARG A 34 14.82 0.78 1.93
CA ARG A 34 15.96 0.02 1.38
C ARG A 34 16.27 -1.25 2.17
N GLN A 35 16.01 -1.27 3.46
CA GLN A 35 16.28 -2.44 4.30
C GLN A 35 15.25 -3.55 4.09
N VAL A 36 14.02 -3.20 3.72
CA VAL A 36 12.89 -4.11 3.50
C VAL A 36 12.46 -4.17 2.03
N TRP A 37 13.26 -3.62 1.13
CA TRP A 37 13.00 -3.56 -0.30
C TRP A 37 12.52 -4.88 -0.93
N PRO A 38 13.12 -6.07 -0.64
CA PRO A 38 12.66 -7.31 -1.29
C PRO A 38 11.20 -7.64 -0.98
N VAL A 39 10.73 -7.30 0.23
CA VAL A 39 9.34 -7.53 0.64
C VAL A 39 8.40 -6.57 -0.08
N PHE A 40 8.79 -5.30 -0.21
CA PHE A 40 8.02 -4.33 -1.01
C PHE A 40 8.00 -4.67 -2.50
N ALA A 41 9.11 -5.20 -3.05
CA ALA A 41 9.13 -5.69 -4.43
C ALA A 41 8.15 -6.88 -4.61
N ALA A 42 8.14 -7.82 -3.67
CA ALA A 42 7.16 -8.92 -3.68
C ALA A 42 5.71 -8.38 -3.58
N LEU A 43 5.46 -7.38 -2.73
CA LEU A 43 4.15 -6.73 -2.61
C LEU A 43 3.71 -6.11 -3.94
N LEU A 44 4.60 -5.38 -4.63
CA LEU A 44 4.34 -4.79 -5.93
C LEU A 44 3.99 -5.84 -7.00
N VAL A 45 4.74 -6.95 -7.04
CA VAL A 45 4.47 -8.04 -8.01
C VAL A 45 3.14 -8.73 -7.72
N VAL A 46 2.88 -9.07 -6.46
CA VAL A 46 1.61 -9.70 -6.05
C VAL A 46 0.44 -8.76 -6.30
N GLY A 47 0.60 -7.47 -5.96
CA GLY A 47 -0.40 -6.44 -6.22
C GLY A 47 -0.68 -6.24 -7.71
N LEU A 48 0.36 -6.29 -8.57
CA LEU A 48 0.19 -6.26 -10.02
C LEU A 48 -0.66 -7.43 -10.52
N ILE A 49 -0.31 -8.64 -10.11
CA ILE A 49 -1.05 -9.83 -10.53
C ILE A 49 -2.50 -9.77 -10.05
N ALA A 50 -2.72 -9.39 -8.77
CA ALA A 50 -4.05 -9.24 -8.21
C ALA A 50 -4.90 -8.22 -8.99
N ALA A 51 -4.32 -7.06 -9.32
CA ALA A 51 -5.02 -6.03 -10.09
C ALA A 51 -5.30 -6.45 -11.54
N LEU A 52 -4.38 -7.16 -12.21
CA LEU A 52 -4.62 -7.70 -13.55
C LEU A 52 -5.72 -8.76 -13.56
N ILE A 53 -5.77 -9.62 -12.53
CA ILE A 53 -6.86 -10.57 -12.33
C ILE A 53 -8.19 -9.81 -12.21
N GLU A 54 -8.23 -8.76 -11.41
CA GLU A 54 -9.44 -7.97 -11.19
C GLU A 54 -9.92 -7.28 -12.48
N VAL A 55 -9.00 -6.71 -13.26
CA VAL A 55 -9.32 -6.13 -14.58
C VAL A 55 -9.83 -7.20 -15.54
N SER A 56 -9.26 -8.41 -15.54
CA SER A 56 -9.71 -9.51 -16.41
C SER A 56 -11.16 -9.95 -16.11
N LEU A 57 -11.63 -9.81 -14.86
CA LEU A 57 -13.02 -10.13 -14.51
C LEU A 57 -14.02 -9.21 -15.21
N PHE A 58 -13.69 -7.93 -15.41
CA PHE A 58 -14.54 -7.04 -16.21
C PHE A 58 -14.60 -7.45 -17.68
N SER A 59 -13.47 -7.86 -18.26
CA SER A 59 -13.43 -8.41 -19.63
C SER A 59 -14.23 -9.70 -19.75
N TYR A 60 -14.16 -10.59 -18.74
CA TYR A 60 -14.96 -11.82 -18.72
C TYR A 60 -16.47 -11.56 -18.69
N LEU A 61 -16.91 -10.51 -17.99
CA LEU A 61 -18.31 -10.13 -18.00
C LEU A 61 -18.79 -9.74 -19.40
N SER A 62 -18.00 -8.97 -20.15
CA SER A 62 -18.30 -8.65 -21.56
C SER A 62 -18.35 -9.91 -22.41
N THR A 63 -17.34 -10.77 -22.30
CA THR A 63 -17.30 -12.05 -23.05
C THR A 63 -18.52 -12.93 -22.74
N LEU A 64 -18.93 -13.03 -21.48
CA LEU A 64 -20.14 -13.80 -21.11
C LEU A 64 -21.41 -13.26 -21.77
N ILE A 65 -21.56 -11.93 -21.85
CA ILE A 65 -22.70 -11.29 -22.53
C ILE A 65 -22.68 -11.64 -24.00
N ASP A 66 -21.51 -11.54 -24.65
CA ASP A 66 -21.36 -11.84 -26.08
C ASP A 66 -21.67 -13.31 -26.42
N LEU A 67 -21.16 -14.23 -25.59
CA LEU A 67 -21.40 -15.66 -25.72
C LEU A 67 -22.89 -16.02 -25.58
N THR A 68 -23.61 -15.34 -24.68
CA THR A 68 -25.07 -15.60 -24.51
C THR A 68 -25.91 -15.13 -25.66
N GLN A 69 -25.46 -14.13 -26.43
CA GLN A 69 -26.19 -13.62 -27.58
C GLN A 69 -26.00 -14.49 -28.86
N GLY A 70 -24.88 -15.23 -28.92
CA GLY A 70 -24.49 -15.96 -30.15
C GLY A 70 -24.86 -17.44 -30.18
N THR A 71 -25.28 -18.08 -29.11
CA THR A 71 -25.49 -19.53 -29.01
C THR A 71 -26.93 -19.92 -28.61
N PRO A 72 -27.56 -20.90 -29.28
CA PRO A 72 -28.84 -21.45 -28.81
C PRO A 72 -28.68 -22.08 -27.40
N ASN A 73 -29.67 -21.86 -26.54
CA ASN A 73 -29.67 -22.19 -25.14
C ASN A 73 -29.34 -23.66 -24.76
N THR A 74 -29.50 -24.61 -25.68
CA THR A 74 -29.42 -26.05 -25.42
C THR A 74 -27.96 -26.57 -25.31
N ASP A 75 -26.98 -25.93 -25.97
CA ASP A 75 -25.61 -26.42 -26.05
C ASP A 75 -24.55 -25.44 -25.52
N PHE A 76 -24.99 -24.30 -24.98
CA PHE A 76 -24.12 -23.23 -24.48
C PHE A 76 -22.99 -23.74 -23.55
N PHE A 77 -23.37 -24.51 -22.52
CA PHE A 77 -22.40 -25.04 -21.56
C PHE A 77 -21.44 -26.08 -22.12
N LYS A 78 -21.83 -26.81 -23.17
CA LYS A 78 -20.96 -27.77 -23.83
C LYS A 78 -19.92 -27.09 -24.73
N VAL A 79 -20.37 -26.13 -25.52
CA VAL A 79 -19.53 -25.42 -26.48
C VAL A 79 -18.52 -24.53 -25.78
N HIS A 80 -18.92 -23.81 -24.72
CA HIS A 80 -18.08 -22.83 -24.02
C HIS A 80 -17.55 -23.31 -22.67
N SER A 81 -17.60 -24.63 -22.38
CA SER A 81 -17.17 -25.20 -21.09
C SER A 81 -15.75 -24.81 -20.69
N GLY A 82 -14.79 -24.80 -21.64
CA GLY A 82 -13.39 -24.46 -21.37
C GLY A 82 -13.21 -23.02 -20.92
N GLU A 83 -13.87 -22.08 -21.59
CA GLU A 83 -13.82 -20.65 -21.26
C GLU A 83 -14.49 -20.38 -19.92
N LEU A 84 -15.66 -20.98 -19.67
CA LEU A 84 -16.38 -20.84 -18.41
C LEU A 84 -15.59 -21.41 -17.22
N ILE A 85 -14.96 -22.58 -17.41
CA ILE A 85 -14.10 -23.18 -16.37
C ILE A 85 -12.92 -22.27 -16.10
N TRP A 86 -12.27 -21.74 -17.13
CA TRP A 86 -11.14 -20.82 -16.96
C TRP A 86 -11.55 -19.55 -16.19
N MET A 87 -12.66 -18.92 -16.57
CA MET A 87 -13.21 -17.76 -15.86
C MET A 87 -13.52 -18.09 -14.39
N ALA A 88 -14.09 -19.26 -14.13
CA ALA A 88 -14.38 -19.72 -12.78
C ALA A 88 -13.07 -19.96 -11.99
N VAL A 89 -12.05 -20.55 -12.57
CA VAL A 89 -10.73 -20.75 -11.95
C VAL A 89 -10.09 -19.41 -11.58
N VAL A 90 -10.13 -18.43 -12.49
CA VAL A 90 -9.60 -17.10 -12.23
C VAL A 90 -10.36 -16.40 -11.09
N ALA A 91 -11.69 -16.43 -11.12
CA ALA A 91 -12.53 -15.74 -10.15
C ALA A 91 -12.52 -16.41 -8.76
N LEU A 92 -12.59 -17.75 -8.70
CA LEU A 92 -12.78 -18.48 -7.46
C LEU A 92 -11.49 -19.01 -6.83
N LEU A 93 -10.41 -19.15 -7.60
CA LEU A 93 -9.12 -19.65 -7.10
C LEU A 93 -8.04 -18.58 -7.18
N LEU A 94 -7.75 -18.03 -8.35
CA LEU A 94 -6.61 -17.11 -8.48
C LEU A 94 -6.83 -15.80 -7.73
N ARG A 95 -8.01 -15.19 -7.85
CA ARG A 95 -8.32 -13.95 -7.15
C ARG A 95 -8.16 -14.07 -5.63
N PRO A 96 -8.79 -15.03 -4.92
CA PRO A 96 -8.62 -15.16 -3.47
C PRO A 96 -7.21 -15.59 -3.07
N ILE A 97 -6.49 -16.38 -3.87
CA ILE A 97 -5.10 -16.76 -3.58
C ILE A 97 -4.19 -15.54 -3.60
N PHE A 98 -4.24 -14.73 -4.66
CA PHE A 98 -3.40 -13.53 -4.75
C PHE A 98 -3.83 -12.43 -3.77
N GLY A 99 -5.13 -12.30 -3.48
CA GLY A 99 -5.63 -11.43 -2.41
C GLY A 99 -5.10 -11.85 -1.05
N ALA A 100 -5.22 -13.12 -0.70
CA ALA A 100 -4.68 -13.65 0.56
C ALA A 100 -3.15 -13.50 0.66
N LEU A 101 -2.43 -13.69 -0.45
CA LEU A 101 -0.98 -13.49 -0.48
C LEU A 101 -0.60 -12.03 -0.27
N HIS A 102 -1.33 -11.09 -0.88
CA HIS A 102 -1.17 -9.66 -0.65
C HIS A 102 -1.40 -9.31 0.82
N ASP A 103 -2.50 -9.78 1.41
CA ASP A 103 -2.83 -9.54 2.82
C ASP A 103 -1.80 -10.14 3.78
N LEU A 104 -1.26 -11.33 3.48
CA LEU A 104 -0.18 -11.93 4.25
C LEU A 104 1.11 -11.10 4.19
N LEU A 105 1.46 -10.55 3.03
CA LEU A 105 2.63 -9.66 2.90
C LEU A 105 2.42 -8.38 3.70
N VAL A 106 1.27 -7.74 3.62
CA VAL A 106 0.99 -6.49 4.32
C VAL A 106 0.85 -6.72 5.82
N HIS A 107 -0.03 -7.63 6.25
CA HIS A 107 -0.42 -7.75 7.65
C HIS A 107 0.48 -8.68 8.47
N GLN A 108 1.07 -9.70 7.85
CA GLN A 108 1.90 -10.66 8.58
C GLN A 108 3.40 -10.38 8.45
N THR A 109 3.84 -9.74 7.35
CA THR A 109 5.26 -9.46 7.13
C THR A 109 5.60 -8.00 7.39
N ILE A 110 5.01 -7.07 6.63
CA ILE A 110 5.39 -5.66 6.66
C ILE A 110 4.92 -5.02 7.96
N SER A 111 3.66 -5.25 8.34
CA SER A 111 3.08 -4.58 9.49
C SER A 111 3.83 -4.87 10.80
N PRO A 112 4.08 -6.11 11.22
CA PRO A 112 4.86 -6.37 12.42
C PRO A 112 6.36 -6.18 12.21
N GLY A 113 6.92 -6.68 11.09
CA GLY A 113 8.36 -6.71 10.84
C GLY A 113 8.97 -5.32 10.68
N MET A 114 8.44 -4.51 9.77
CA MET A 114 8.95 -3.15 9.54
C MET A 114 8.75 -2.25 10.76
N THR A 115 7.59 -2.34 11.44
CA THR A 115 7.34 -1.57 12.66
C THR A 115 8.35 -1.90 13.73
N SER A 116 8.62 -3.19 13.97
CA SER A 116 9.56 -3.64 15.00
C SER A 116 11.00 -3.31 14.64
N LEU A 117 11.39 -3.42 13.37
CA LEU A 117 12.71 -3.01 12.88
C LEU A 117 12.96 -1.52 13.14
N ILE A 118 12.00 -0.66 12.78
CA ILE A 118 12.10 0.79 13.00
C ILE A 118 12.24 1.10 14.49
N ARG A 119 11.41 0.48 15.32
CA ARG A 119 11.45 0.66 16.78
C ARG A 119 12.77 0.19 17.37
N TRP A 120 13.26 -0.97 16.97
CA TRP A 120 14.52 -1.53 17.43
C TRP A 120 15.70 -0.61 17.10
N GLN A 121 15.82 -0.15 15.86
CA GLN A 121 16.92 0.71 15.44
C GLN A 121 16.84 2.09 16.11
N ASN A 122 15.65 2.70 16.23
CA ASN A 122 15.48 3.96 16.94
C ASN A 122 15.75 3.81 18.44
N HIS A 123 15.31 2.73 19.06
CA HIS A 123 15.62 2.44 20.47
C HIS A 123 17.12 2.29 20.69
N SER A 124 17.79 1.49 19.86
CA SER A 124 19.24 1.29 19.92
C SER A 124 20.02 2.60 19.70
N TYR A 125 19.54 3.48 18.84
CA TYR A 125 20.10 4.82 18.64
C TYR A 125 19.93 5.69 19.88
N VAL A 126 18.75 5.72 20.49
CA VAL A 126 18.46 6.53 21.68
C VAL A 126 19.28 6.07 22.87
N LEU A 127 19.48 4.76 23.07
CA LEU A 127 20.32 4.24 24.16
C LEU A 127 21.79 4.69 24.11
N LYS A 128 22.26 5.08 22.92
CA LYS A 128 23.63 5.59 22.73
C LYS A 128 23.76 7.10 22.95
N GLN A 129 22.68 7.80 23.33
CA GLN A 129 22.72 9.24 23.59
C GLN A 129 23.31 9.58 24.94
N SER A 130 23.77 10.83 25.09
CA SER A 130 24.33 11.34 26.31
C SER A 130 23.30 11.47 27.44
N LEU A 131 23.77 11.47 28.68
CA LEU A 131 22.92 11.70 29.87
C LEU A 131 22.15 13.04 29.77
N ASN A 132 22.78 14.07 29.22
CA ASN A 132 22.18 15.38 29.03
C ASN A 132 20.94 15.32 28.08
N PHE A 133 20.93 14.42 27.06
CA PHE A 133 19.76 14.18 26.21
C PHE A 133 18.56 13.71 27.04
N PHE A 134 18.78 12.79 27.99
CA PHE A 134 17.70 12.26 28.81
C PHE A 134 17.24 13.22 29.92
N GLN A 135 18.11 14.13 30.36
CA GLN A 135 17.74 15.16 31.31
C GLN A 135 16.87 16.28 30.71
N ASN A 136 17.00 16.51 29.42
CA ASN A 136 16.29 17.57 28.72
C ASN A 136 14.94 17.13 28.09
N ASP A 137 14.60 15.83 28.13
CA ASP A 137 13.33 15.32 27.60
C ASP A 137 12.76 14.21 28.51
N PHE A 138 11.45 14.16 28.63
CA PHE A 138 10.77 13.13 29.42
C PHE A 138 10.91 11.76 28.76
N ALA A 139 11.30 10.73 29.51
CA ALA A 139 11.48 9.37 29.03
C ALA A 139 10.22 8.81 28.36
N GLY A 140 9.03 9.13 28.89
CA GLY A 140 7.74 8.77 28.29
C GLY A 140 7.51 9.39 26.90
N ARG A 141 7.94 10.65 26.70
CA ARG A 141 7.85 11.33 25.42
C ARG A 141 8.75 10.70 24.36
N ILE A 142 9.98 10.36 24.75
CA ILE A 142 10.94 9.66 23.88
C ILE A 142 10.38 8.30 23.47
N ALA A 143 9.90 7.50 24.44
CA ALA A 143 9.31 6.19 24.20
C ALA A 143 8.10 6.29 23.24
N GLN A 144 7.20 7.24 23.48
CA GLN A 144 6.03 7.45 22.63
C GLN A 144 6.42 7.82 21.18
N ARG A 145 7.44 8.67 21.00
CA ARG A 145 7.94 9.03 19.65
C ARG A 145 8.48 7.80 18.92
N ILE A 146 9.26 6.95 19.58
CA ILE A 146 9.79 5.71 18.99
C ILE A 146 8.62 4.81 18.54
N MET A 147 7.64 4.62 19.43
CA MET A 147 6.47 3.77 19.13
C MET A 147 5.64 4.30 17.96
N GLN A 148 5.38 5.60 17.94
CA GLN A 148 4.60 6.25 16.92
C GLN A 148 5.32 6.30 15.57
N THR A 149 6.62 6.56 15.55
CA THR A 149 7.42 6.62 14.32
C THR A 149 7.36 5.30 13.56
N GLY A 150 7.46 4.16 14.25
CA GLY A 150 7.36 2.84 13.63
C GLY A 150 6.04 2.63 12.89
N ASN A 151 4.92 2.97 13.55
CA ASN A 151 3.59 2.84 12.94
C ASN A 151 3.40 3.82 11.78
N SER A 152 3.66 5.09 12.01
CA SER A 152 3.40 6.15 11.02
C SER A 152 4.20 5.95 9.73
N LEU A 153 5.48 5.55 9.84
CA LEU A 153 6.32 5.33 8.67
C LEU A 153 5.85 4.11 7.88
N ARG A 154 5.55 3.00 8.56
CA ARG A 154 4.99 1.81 7.93
C ARG A 154 3.68 2.10 7.23
N ASP A 155 2.71 2.70 7.92
CA ASP A 155 1.38 2.98 7.38
C ASP A 155 1.48 3.90 6.15
N SER A 156 2.30 4.95 6.23
CA SER A 156 2.51 5.84 5.09
C SER A 156 3.18 5.13 3.91
N ALA A 157 4.15 4.24 4.16
CA ALA A 157 4.84 3.51 3.11
C ALA A 157 3.93 2.50 2.42
N VAL A 158 3.16 1.71 3.20
CA VAL A 158 2.22 0.73 2.66
C VAL A 158 1.11 1.44 1.88
N GLN A 159 0.48 2.45 2.47
CA GLN A 159 -0.59 3.20 1.81
C GLN A 159 -0.12 3.89 0.52
N ALA A 160 1.09 4.46 0.51
CA ALA A 160 1.64 5.09 -0.69
C ALA A 160 1.87 4.06 -1.80
N VAL A 161 2.42 2.89 -1.47
CA VAL A 161 2.65 1.81 -2.44
C VAL A 161 1.33 1.28 -2.97
N ASP A 162 0.39 0.92 -2.09
CA ASP A 162 -0.90 0.36 -2.49
C ASP A 162 -1.73 1.35 -3.30
N ALA A 163 -1.88 2.58 -2.81
CA ALA A 163 -2.68 3.60 -3.49
C ALA A 163 -2.12 3.95 -4.87
N LEU A 164 -0.81 4.21 -4.97
CA LEU A 164 -0.18 4.56 -6.25
C LEU A 164 -0.25 3.39 -7.23
N TRP A 165 -0.01 2.17 -6.74
CA TRP A 165 0.03 0.99 -7.57
C TRP A 165 -1.36 0.64 -8.13
N HIS A 166 -2.38 0.62 -7.28
CA HIS A 166 -3.75 0.42 -7.71
C HIS A 166 -4.20 1.50 -8.71
N VAL A 167 -4.01 2.77 -8.37
CA VAL A 167 -4.40 3.87 -9.26
C VAL A 167 -3.72 3.76 -10.64
N LEU A 168 -2.41 3.47 -10.67
CA LEU A 168 -1.67 3.33 -11.93
C LEU A 168 -2.19 2.16 -12.76
N ILE A 169 -2.34 0.98 -12.16
CA ILE A 169 -2.77 -0.22 -12.90
C ILE A 169 -4.20 -0.03 -13.42
N TYR A 170 -5.13 0.42 -12.58
CA TYR A 170 -6.51 0.63 -13.00
C TYR A 170 -6.65 1.73 -14.04
N ALA A 171 -5.91 2.84 -13.90
CA ALA A 171 -5.95 3.92 -14.89
C ALA A 171 -5.43 3.44 -16.25
N ILE A 172 -4.29 2.74 -16.28
CA ILE A 172 -3.71 2.21 -17.52
C ILE A 172 -4.66 1.17 -18.14
N SER A 173 -5.14 0.22 -17.35
CA SER A 173 -6.03 -0.83 -17.83
C SER A 173 -7.36 -0.28 -18.36
N SER A 174 -7.94 0.70 -17.67
CA SER A 174 -9.16 1.37 -18.14
C SER A 174 -8.93 2.14 -19.43
N LEU A 175 -7.78 2.81 -19.57
CA LEU A 175 -7.42 3.51 -20.80
C LEU A 175 -7.29 2.54 -21.98
N VAL A 176 -6.66 1.38 -21.77
CA VAL A 176 -6.52 0.34 -22.80
C VAL A 176 -7.90 -0.18 -23.21
N LEU A 177 -8.75 -0.58 -22.26
CA LEU A 177 -10.09 -1.09 -22.54
C LEU A 177 -10.97 -0.06 -23.27
N PHE A 178 -10.89 1.21 -22.88
CA PHE A 178 -11.64 2.27 -23.57
C PHE A 178 -11.10 2.55 -24.96
N ALA A 179 -9.77 2.50 -25.16
CA ALA A 179 -9.16 2.68 -26.47
C ALA A 179 -9.56 1.58 -27.45
N GLU A 180 -9.68 0.33 -26.98
CA GLU A 180 -10.13 -0.81 -27.79
C GLU A 180 -11.61 -0.70 -28.17
N ALA A 181 -12.46 -0.17 -27.28
CA ALA A 181 -13.89 -0.02 -27.53
C ALA A 181 -14.21 1.22 -28.41
N ASP A 182 -13.82 2.40 -27.98
CA ASP A 182 -13.88 3.68 -28.70
C ASP A 182 -12.96 4.68 -28.02
N TRP A 183 -12.00 5.23 -28.76
CA TRP A 183 -11.05 6.23 -28.25
C TRP A 183 -11.72 7.46 -27.60
N ARG A 184 -12.97 7.76 -27.98
CA ARG A 184 -13.76 8.87 -27.43
C ARG A 184 -14.11 8.64 -25.96
N LEU A 185 -14.21 7.38 -25.54
CA LEU A 185 -14.46 7.02 -24.13
C LEU A 185 -13.28 7.35 -23.21
N MET A 186 -12.08 7.56 -23.77
CA MET A 186 -10.92 8.02 -22.98
C MET A 186 -11.06 9.48 -22.53
N ILE A 187 -11.82 10.32 -23.27
CA ILE A 187 -11.92 11.77 -22.99
C ILE A 187 -12.52 12.04 -21.61
N PRO A 188 -13.66 11.46 -21.20
CA PRO A 188 -14.18 11.64 -19.84
C PRO A 188 -13.20 11.19 -18.76
N LEU A 189 -12.52 10.05 -18.96
CA LEU A 189 -11.56 9.52 -18.01
C LEU A 189 -10.36 10.44 -17.86
N LEU A 190 -9.76 10.90 -18.96
CA LEU A 190 -8.65 11.83 -18.94
C LEU A 190 -9.04 13.18 -18.29
N THR A 191 -10.24 13.67 -18.62
CA THR A 191 -10.76 14.88 -17.99
C THR A 191 -10.89 14.70 -16.48
N TRP A 192 -11.42 13.57 -16.03
CA TRP A 192 -11.51 13.26 -14.61
C TRP A 192 -10.12 13.20 -13.93
N VAL A 193 -9.13 12.56 -14.57
CA VAL A 193 -7.75 12.50 -14.05
C VAL A 193 -7.15 13.89 -13.89
N VAL A 194 -7.32 14.77 -14.90
CA VAL A 194 -6.82 16.15 -14.85
C VAL A 194 -7.49 16.94 -13.72
N LEU A 195 -8.81 16.82 -13.59
CA LEU A 195 -9.56 17.47 -12.49
C LEU A 195 -9.15 16.93 -11.12
N TYR A 196 -8.91 15.62 -11.01
CA TYR A 196 -8.45 14.99 -9.78
C TYR A 196 -7.05 15.48 -9.37
N ILE A 197 -6.11 15.54 -10.31
CA ILE A 197 -4.76 16.11 -10.07
C ILE A 197 -4.87 17.57 -9.66
N GLY A 198 -5.71 18.36 -10.33
CA GLY A 198 -5.98 19.75 -9.97
C GLY A 198 -6.55 19.89 -8.55
N ALA A 199 -7.48 19.02 -8.18
CA ALA A 199 -8.05 18.98 -6.83
C ALA A 199 -6.98 18.62 -5.79
N LEU A 200 -6.11 17.64 -6.05
CA LEU A 200 -5.00 17.30 -5.15
C LEU A 200 -4.05 18.49 -4.97
N TYR A 201 -3.67 19.14 -6.06
CA TYR A 201 -2.78 20.30 -6.01
C TYR A 201 -3.40 21.48 -5.21
N TYR A 202 -4.71 21.63 -5.29
CA TYR A 202 -5.41 22.68 -4.55
C TYR A 202 -5.65 22.34 -3.08
N PHE A 203 -6.10 21.12 -2.77
CA PHE A 203 -6.53 20.74 -1.42
C PHE A 203 -5.39 20.26 -0.53
N VAL A 204 -4.40 19.53 -1.05
CA VAL A 204 -3.33 18.93 -0.22
C VAL A 204 -2.56 19.98 0.59
N PRO A 205 -2.08 21.11 0.03
CA PRO A 205 -1.38 22.12 0.84
C PRO A 205 -2.28 22.73 1.91
N ARG A 206 -3.56 22.97 1.59
CA ARG A 206 -4.54 23.54 2.56
C ARG A 206 -4.83 22.58 3.72
N VAL A 207 -5.01 21.30 3.42
CA VAL A 207 -5.21 20.28 4.45
C VAL A 207 -3.97 20.17 5.33
N LYS A 208 -2.77 20.24 4.75
CA LYS A 208 -1.51 20.23 5.50
C LYS A 208 -1.43 21.41 6.48
N GLU A 209 -1.70 22.61 6.04
CA GLU A 209 -1.71 23.80 6.90
C GLU A 209 -2.73 23.67 8.06
N ARG A 210 -3.96 23.23 7.75
CA ARG A 210 -4.99 22.99 8.76
C ARG A 210 -4.62 21.88 9.74
N SER A 211 -3.96 20.83 9.27
CA SER A 211 -3.47 19.73 10.10
C SER A 211 -2.40 20.19 11.10
N VAL A 212 -1.48 21.05 10.69
CA VAL A 212 -0.48 21.65 11.59
C VAL A 212 -1.17 22.47 12.69
N VAL A 213 -2.10 23.36 12.32
CA VAL A 213 -2.86 24.17 13.29
C VAL A 213 -3.64 23.29 14.27
N SER A 214 -4.27 22.22 13.79
CA SER A 214 -4.99 21.25 14.62
C SER A 214 -4.05 20.51 15.60
N SER A 215 -2.87 20.14 15.14
CA SER A 215 -1.85 19.48 15.96
C SER A 215 -1.33 20.39 17.08
N ASP A 216 -1.08 21.65 16.76
CA ASP A 216 -0.65 22.67 17.74
C ASP A 216 -1.74 22.94 18.78
N ALA A 217 -3.00 23.00 18.36
CA ALA A 217 -4.13 23.16 19.28
C ALA A 217 -4.26 21.96 20.24
N ARG A 218 -4.11 20.73 19.73
CA ARG A 218 -4.10 19.51 20.57
C ARG A 218 -2.94 19.51 21.57
N SER A 219 -1.75 19.90 21.12
CA SER A 219 -0.56 19.98 21.99
C SER A 219 -0.76 21.00 23.12
N LYS A 220 -1.34 22.18 22.81
CA LYS A 220 -1.69 23.19 23.79
C LYS A 220 -2.77 22.73 24.78
N LEU A 221 -3.76 21.97 24.31
CA LEU A 221 -4.80 21.41 25.15
C LEU A 221 -4.22 20.42 26.16
N MET A 222 -3.39 19.47 25.66
CA MET A 222 -2.71 18.49 26.52
C MET A 222 -1.77 19.14 27.55
N GLY A 223 -1.07 20.20 27.17
CA GLY A 223 -0.21 20.95 28.10
C GLY A 223 -0.96 21.78 29.16
N ARG A 224 -2.29 21.92 29.06
CA ARG A 224 -3.13 22.57 30.08
C ARG A 224 -3.81 21.59 31.03
N ILE A 225 -3.81 20.30 30.69
CA ILE A 225 -4.45 19.23 31.50
C ILE A 225 -3.43 18.59 32.45
N VAL A 226 -2.14 18.82 32.22
CA VAL A 226 -1.00 18.40 33.08
C VAL A 226 -0.48 19.59 33.86
#